data_beee8898e15bc195c33b4c9a845b60d9
#
_entry.id   beee8898e15bc195c33b4c9a845b60d9
#
_cell.length_a   1.000
_cell.length_b   1.000
_cell.length_c   1.000
_cell.angle_alpha   90.00
_cell.angle_beta   90.00
_cell.angle_gamma   90.00
#
_symmetry.space_group_name_H-M   'P 1'
#
loop_
_entity.id
_entity.type
_entity.pdbx_description
1 polymer ?
#
loop_
_entity_poly.entity_id
_entity_poly.type
_entity_poly.pdbx_seq_one_letter_code
_entity_poly.pdbx_strand_id
1 'polypeptide(L)'
;MHTFRSLLKSDGGNAAIIFSLAIVPLLLAVGAGIDMVRANWARTVLQAAADAAVLAEGSSEKAVAVDLKNIADSYILANGADSAVRSLEVADALADADGGVFQIHLTGKINTSFMALAGIGTLDVEAYSEARRGSTGPLELVLALDTTYSMSADDKIGTLKTAAKALVNSVMVAGKTKVGVVPFADYLNISMNYIGAPWLNVPADQSGDYESCDWSYPDRTQCTVQTTCYADGVPYSCNQEICADWGTPVKTSCTAVHYTCTFEGCIKSRPEPYLDSVADPTDPAYEGTLGNVCGAPILEMTTNKTDVIDRIDDLSPTGNTYIPSGLVWAWNMLTPEEPLTAAEPMAVIHGKGGKKAVVLMTDGANTVAPRKSDQIYSNFDDEIGRA
;
A
#
# COMPACT_ATOMS: atom_id res chain seq x y z
N MET A 1 44.98 27.30 -74.68
CA MET A 1 43.73 28.01 -74.30
C MET A 1 42.43 27.27 -74.71
N HIS A 2 42.52 26.11 -75.37
CA HIS A 2 41.34 25.33 -75.81
C HIS A 2 40.80 24.31 -74.81
N THR A 3 41.62 23.85 -73.87
CA THR A 3 41.27 22.82 -72.91
C THR A 3 40.29 23.32 -71.76
N PHE A 4 40.34 24.59 -71.41
CA PHE A 4 39.51 25.19 -70.39
C PHE A 4 38.06 25.42 -70.83
N ARG A 5 37.83 25.59 -72.18
CA ARG A 5 36.49 25.77 -72.74
C ARG A 5 35.70 24.48 -72.91
N SER A 6 36.32 23.34 -72.97
CA SER A 6 35.66 22.04 -73.08
C SER A 6 35.15 21.53 -71.73
N LEU A 7 35.83 21.91 -70.64
CA LEU A 7 35.37 21.58 -69.26
C LEU A 7 34.09 22.30 -68.86
N LEU A 8 33.83 23.50 -69.44
CA LEU A 8 32.65 24.26 -69.16
C LEU A 8 31.41 23.84 -69.98
N LYS A 9 31.54 22.89 -70.92
CA LYS A 9 30.49 22.37 -71.80
C LYS A 9 30.15 20.89 -71.57
N SER A 10 30.68 20.22 -70.57
CA SER A 10 30.32 18.85 -70.29
C SER A 10 29.27 18.83 -69.21
N ASP A 11 28.11 18.19 -69.45
CA ASP A 11 26.99 18.02 -68.48
C ASP A 11 27.47 17.27 -67.23
N GLY A 12 28.59 16.52 -67.27
CA GLY A 12 29.23 15.88 -66.13
C GLY A 12 29.88 16.85 -65.11
N GLY A 13 30.23 18.08 -65.53
CA GLY A 13 30.77 19.11 -64.62
C GLY A 13 29.73 19.76 -63.75
N ASN A 14 28.50 19.87 -64.24
CA ASN A 14 27.37 20.46 -63.50
C ASN A 14 26.99 19.59 -62.30
N ALA A 15 26.97 18.26 -62.42
CA ALA A 15 26.66 17.34 -61.32
C ALA A 15 27.71 17.46 -60.21
N ALA A 16 29.00 17.56 -60.54
CA ALA A 16 30.06 17.71 -59.54
C ALA A 16 29.99 19.04 -58.78
N ILE A 17 29.64 20.13 -59.48
CA ILE A 17 29.46 21.45 -58.87
C ILE A 17 28.23 21.48 -57.96
N ILE A 18 27.10 20.93 -58.39
CA ILE A 18 25.88 20.83 -57.58
C ILE A 18 26.13 19.95 -56.36
N PHE A 19 26.82 18.82 -56.52
CA PHE A 19 27.16 17.91 -55.41
C PHE A 19 28.09 18.60 -54.42
N SER A 20 29.12 19.31 -54.85
CA SER A 20 30.06 20.01 -53.94
C SER A 20 29.38 21.20 -53.22
N LEU A 21 28.39 21.85 -53.79
CA LEU A 21 27.60 22.88 -53.17
C LEU A 21 26.56 22.29 -52.17
N ALA A 22 26.00 21.12 -52.51
CA ALA A 22 25.03 20.46 -51.67
C ALA A 22 25.61 19.71 -50.47
N ILE A 23 26.89 19.23 -50.58
CA ILE A 23 27.52 18.44 -49.49
C ILE A 23 27.79 19.29 -48.24
N VAL A 24 28.07 20.57 -48.39
CA VAL A 24 28.33 21.46 -47.23
C VAL A 24 27.10 21.63 -46.33
N PRO A 25 25.92 22.02 -46.85
CA PRO A 25 24.74 22.10 -45.97
C PRO A 25 24.32 20.73 -45.45
N LEU A 26 24.54 19.65 -46.20
CA LEU A 26 24.23 18.29 -45.73
C LEU A 26 25.15 17.88 -44.58
N LEU A 27 26.42 18.14 -44.66
CA LEU A 27 27.37 17.89 -43.58
C LEU A 27 27.10 18.75 -42.34
N LEU A 28 26.70 20.00 -42.54
CA LEU A 28 26.28 20.87 -41.46
C LEU A 28 25.00 20.35 -40.78
N ALA A 29 24.01 19.87 -41.56
CA ALA A 29 22.79 19.29 -40.99
C ALA A 29 23.05 18.02 -40.18
N VAL A 30 23.85 17.10 -40.71
CA VAL A 30 24.24 15.87 -39.98
C VAL A 30 25.08 16.23 -38.75
N GLY A 31 26.04 17.15 -38.88
CA GLY A 31 26.85 17.62 -37.77
C GLY A 31 26.06 18.33 -36.68
N ALA A 32 25.06 19.13 -37.05
CA ALA A 32 24.13 19.75 -36.09
C ALA A 32 23.33 18.68 -35.30
N GLY A 33 22.97 17.58 -35.97
CA GLY A 33 22.34 16.43 -35.30
C GLY A 33 23.25 15.81 -34.22
N ILE A 34 24.56 15.67 -34.50
CA ILE A 34 25.53 15.16 -33.53
C ILE A 34 25.68 16.11 -32.33
N ASP A 35 25.81 17.42 -32.60
CA ASP A 35 25.90 18.43 -31.52
C ASP A 35 24.64 18.42 -30.66
N MET A 36 23.45 18.23 -31.26
CA MET A 36 22.18 18.12 -30.52
C MET A 36 22.10 16.86 -29.67
N VAL A 37 22.58 15.71 -30.16
CA VAL A 37 22.66 14.47 -29.34
C VAL A 37 23.55 14.68 -28.13
N ARG A 38 24.70 15.36 -28.29
CA ARG A 38 25.59 15.70 -27.16
C ARG A 38 24.92 16.66 -26.19
N ALA A 39 24.15 17.63 -26.66
CA ALA A 39 23.37 18.54 -25.82
C ALA A 39 22.31 17.77 -25.01
N ASN A 40 21.59 16.87 -25.64
CA ASN A 40 20.60 16.03 -24.97
C ASN A 40 21.24 15.11 -23.92
N TRP A 41 22.39 14.51 -24.22
CA TRP A 41 23.11 13.72 -23.24
C TRP A 41 23.54 14.55 -22.02
N ALA A 42 24.12 15.74 -22.25
CA ALA A 42 24.50 16.66 -21.18
C ALA A 42 23.29 17.08 -20.32
N ARG A 43 22.13 17.37 -20.96
CA ARG A 43 20.89 17.66 -20.24
C ARG A 43 20.45 16.49 -19.36
N THR A 44 20.56 15.24 -19.86
CA THR A 44 20.21 14.05 -19.06
C THR A 44 21.10 13.92 -17.82
N VAL A 45 22.41 14.18 -17.96
CA VAL A 45 23.34 14.13 -16.83
C VAL A 45 23.06 15.25 -15.82
N LEU A 46 22.77 16.47 -16.29
CA LEU A 46 22.39 17.57 -15.42
C LEU A 46 21.09 17.29 -14.68
N GLN A 47 20.11 16.69 -15.36
CA GLN A 47 18.84 16.31 -14.71
C GLN A 47 19.09 15.27 -13.60
N ALA A 48 19.88 14.23 -13.88
CA ALA A 48 20.21 13.22 -12.88
C ALA A 48 20.98 13.82 -11.67
N ALA A 49 21.84 14.80 -11.90
CA ALA A 49 22.55 15.52 -10.85
C ALA A 49 21.60 16.37 -10.00
N ALA A 50 20.68 17.10 -10.65
CA ALA A 50 19.66 17.89 -9.96
C ALA A 50 18.75 17.00 -9.10
N ASP A 51 18.28 15.88 -9.66
CA ASP A 51 17.45 14.90 -8.95
C ASP A 51 18.17 14.29 -7.75
N ALA A 52 19.44 13.92 -7.92
CA ALA A 52 20.25 13.38 -6.83
C ALA A 52 20.45 14.40 -5.69
N ALA A 53 20.67 15.68 -6.03
CA ALA A 53 20.86 16.72 -5.05
C ALA A 53 19.63 16.95 -4.20
N VAL A 54 18.44 17.12 -4.82
CA VAL A 54 17.20 17.39 -4.06
C VAL A 54 16.74 16.17 -3.26
N LEU A 55 16.98 14.94 -3.73
CA LEU A 55 16.66 13.73 -2.98
C LEU A 55 17.59 13.52 -1.78
N ALA A 56 18.88 13.75 -1.95
CA ALA A 56 19.85 13.64 -0.87
C ALA A 56 19.55 14.64 0.24
N GLU A 57 19.28 15.91 -0.12
CA GLU A 57 18.95 16.94 0.84
C GLU A 57 17.56 16.74 1.47
N GLY A 58 16.59 16.25 0.69
CA GLY A 58 15.27 15.87 1.19
C GLY A 58 15.29 14.78 2.27
N SER A 59 16.34 13.94 2.29
CA SER A 59 16.57 12.91 3.30
C SER A 59 17.40 13.39 4.51
N SER A 60 18.02 14.55 4.44
CA SER A 60 18.86 15.13 5.50
C SER A 60 18.01 15.75 6.62
N GLU A 61 18.43 15.63 7.88
CA GLU A 61 17.74 16.28 9.03
C GLU A 61 17.92 17.80 9.06
N LYS A 62 18.98 18.32 8.43
CA LYS A 62 19.32 19.74 8.41
C LYS A 62 19.51 20.22 6.97
N ALA A 63 18.46 20.74 6.39
CA ALA A 63 18.50 21.26 5.04
C ALA A 63 19.06 22.68 4.98
N VAL A 64 20.08 22.90 4.16
CA VAL A 64 20.65 24.22 3.88
C VAL A 64 20.83 24.34 2.35
N ALA A 65 20.37 25.43 1.77
CA ALA A 65 20.47 25.66 0.31
C ALA A 65 21.90 25.55 -0.26
N VAL A 66 22.91 25.81 0.56
CA VAL A 66 24.32 25.66 0.18
C VAL A 66 24.69 24.17 -0.05
N ASP A 67 24.04 23.25 0.64
CA ASP A 67 24.37 21.82 0.53
C ASP A 67 23.83 21.22 -0.77
N LEU A 68 22.69 21.71 -1.29
CA LEU A 68 22.17 21.32 -2.61
C LEU A 68 23.20 21.54 -3.73
N LYS A 69 23.86 22.70 -3.71
CA LYS A 69 24.90 23.00 -4.69
C LYS A 69 26.08 22.04 -4.57
N ASN A 70 26.58 21.84 -3.36
CA ASN A 70 27.74 20.97 -3.12
C ASN A 70 27.44 19.50 -3.50
N ILE A 71 26.23 19.04 -3.26
CA ILE A 71 25.80 17.68 -3.63
C ILE A 71 25.70 17.55 -5.15
N ALA A 72 25.12 18.54 -5.83
CA ALA A 72 25.02 18.55 -7.28
C ALA A 72 26.40 18.57 -7.93
N ASP A 73 27.30 19.45 -7.49
CA ASP A 73 28.69 19.52 -7.97
C ASP A 73 29.42 18.19 -7.75
N SER A 74 29.28 17.60 -6.57
CA SER A 74 29.90 16.30 -6.25
C SER A 74 29.37 15.16 -7.14
N TYR A 75 28.07 15.14 -7.43
CA TYR A 75 27.46 14.17 -8.31
C TYR A 75 27.98 14.31 -9.75
N ILE A 76 28.09 15.55 -10.25
CA ILE A 76 28.58 15.84 -11.60
C ILE A 76 30.03 15.42 -11.76
N LEU A 77 30.87 15.74 -10.78
CA LEU A 77 32.27 15.31 -10.74
C LEU A 77 32.41 13.79 -10.71
N ALA A 78 31.64 13.11 -9.87
CA ALA A 78 31.69 11.66 -9.74
C ALA A 78 31.26 10.91 -11.00
N ASN A 79 30.42 11.50 -11.83
CA ASN A 79 29.93 10.92 -13.08
C ASN A 79 30.67 11.44 -14.32
N GLY A 80 31.76 12.22 -14.14
CA GLY A 80 32.61 12.72 -15.24
C GLY A 80 31.88 13.70 -16.17
N ALA A 81 30.81 14.34 -15.70
CA ALA A 81 30.02 15.25 -16.52
C ALA A 81 30.60 16.66 -16.61
N ASP A 82 31.55 17.00 -15.74
CA ASP A 82 32.32 18.24 -15.77
C ASP A 82 33.11 18.43 -17.08
N SER A 83 33.57 17.33 -17.69
CA SER A 83 34.21 17.36 -18.99
C SER A 83 33.27 17.61 -20.18
N ALA A 84 31.98 17.31 -20.00
CA ALA A 84 30.97 17.43 -21.05
C ALA A 84 30.29 18.79 -21.04
N VAL A 85 30.21 19.46 -19.89
CA VAL A 85 29.51 20.73 -19.69
C VAL A 85 30.50 21.78 -19.19
N ARG A 86 30.72 22.82 -19.99
CA ARG A 86 31.49 23.98 -19.56
C ARG A 86 30.62 24.96 -18.83
N SER A 87 31.20 25.69 -17.87
CA SER A 87 30.49 26.75 -17.14
C SER A 87 29.20 26.24 -16.49
N LEU A 88 29.34 25.14 -15.73
CA LEU A 88 28.24 24.67 -14.89
C LEU A 88 27.99 25.68 -13.79
N GLU A 89 26.77 26.18 -13.71
CA GLU A 89 26.32 27.09 -12.66
C GLU A 89 25.06 26.55 -12.02
N VAL A 90 24.95 26.70 -10.71
CA VAL A 90 23.69 26.56 -9.99
C VAL A 90 23.00 27.91 -10.09
N ALA A 91 22.01 27.99 -10.98
CA ALA A 91 21.31 29.25 -11.23
C ALA A 91 20.43 29.65 -10.06
N ASP A 92 19.81 28.66 -9.40
CA ASP A 92 18.99 28.86 -8.22
C ASP A 92 18.94 27.58 -7.38
N ALA A 93 18.93 27.72 -6.05
CA ALA A 93 18.73 26.62 -5.11
C ALA A 93 17.92 27.15 -3.92
N LEU A 94 16.73 26.62 -3.72
CA LEU A 94 15.85 26.98 -2.62
C LEU A 94 15.70 25.78 -1.69
N ALA A 95 15.92 26.01 -0.42
CA ALA A 95 15.52 25.11 0.65
C ALA A 95 14.54 25.88 1.55
N ASP A 96 13.27 25.54 1.46
CA ASP A 96 12.26 26.08 2.34
C ASP A 96 12.35 25.38 3.71
N ALA A 97 12.80 26.12 4.72
CA ALA A 97 12.98 25.58 6.06
C ALA A 97 11.64 25.13 6.70
N ASP A 98 10.53 25.77 6.33
CA ASP A 98 9.21 25.51 6.92
C ASP A 98 8.35 24.53 6.07
N GLY A 99 8.52 24.53 4.74
CA GLY A 99 7.72 23.72 3.81
C GLY A 99 8.36 22.41 3.37
N GLY A 100 9.63 22.19 3.66
CA GLY A 100 10.35 20.99 3.25
C GLY A 100 10.44 20.83 1.74
N VAL A 101 10.40 21.92 0.97
CA VAL A 101 10.54 21.95 -0.47
C VAL A 101 12.01 22.27 -0.82
N PHE A 102 12.60 21.44 -1.65
CA PHE A 102 13.96 21.60 -2.18
C PHE A 102 13.87 21.74 -3.67
N GLN A 103 14.42 22.82 -4.20
CA GLN A 103 14.46 23.11 -5.63
C GLN A 103 15.88 23.42 -6.04
N ILE A 104 16.29 22.93 -7.18
CA ILE A 104 17.57 23.28 -7.78
C ILE A 104 17.40 23.50 -9.28
N HIS A 105 18.00 24.58 -9.79
CA HIS A 105 18.08 24.87 -11.20
C HIS A 105 19.55 24.91 -11.60
N LEU A 106 19.96 23.96 -12.45
CA LEU A 106 21.30 23.84 -13.00
C LEU A 106 21.32 24.37 -14.42
N THR A 107 22.32 25.18 -14.73
CA THR A 107 22.58 25.66 -16.09
C THR A 107 24.02 25.34 -16.48
N GLY A 108 24.25 25.15 -17.77
CA GLY A 108 25.57 24.88 -18.28
C GLY A 108 25.66 25.08 -19.79
N LYS A 109 26.88 25.12 -20.33
CA LYS A 109 27.16 25.30 -21.76
C LYS A 109 27.96 24.14 -22.27
N ILE A 110 27.59 23.64 -23.44
CA ILE A 110 28.39 22.68 -24.21
C ILE A 110 28.99 23.33 -25.44
N ASN A 111 30.19 22.97 -25.79
CA ASN A 111 30.80 23.40 -27.05
C ASN A 111 30.23 22.57 -28.21
N THR A 112 29.81 23.25 -29.25
CA THR A 112 29.47 22.63 -30.52
C THR A 112 30.70 22.38 -31.36
N SER A 113 30.69 21.32 -32.15
CA SER A 113 31.78 21.00 -33.09
C SER A 113 31.42 21.43 -34.52
N PHE A 114 30.22 21.10 -34.95
CA PHE A 114 29.79 21.34 -36.32
C PHE A 114 28.96 22.63 -36.42
N MET A 115 28.10 22.90 -35.44
CA MET A 115 27.32 24.15 -35.42
C MET A 115 28.25 25.38 -35.25
N ALA A 116 29.42 25.21 -34.68
CA ALA A 116 30.44 26.25 -34.61
C ALA A 116 30.87 26.77 -36.00
N LEU A 117 30.86 25.89 -37.02
CA LEU A 117 31.14 26.28 -38.41
C LEU A 117 30.05 27.21 -38.98
N ALA A 118 28.85 27.13 -38.45
CA ALA A 118 27.73 28.03 -38.79
C ALA A 118 27.65 29.23 -37.82
N GLY A 119 28.66 29.46 -36.95
CA GLY A 119 28.69 30.58 -36.01
C GLY A 119 28.06 30.33 -34.66
N ILE A 120 27.57 29.14 -34.40
CA ILE A 120 26.97 28.75 -33.12
C ILE A 120 27.99 27.96 -32.31
N GLY A 121 28.81 28.62 -31.51
CA GLY A 121 29.94 27.99 -30.79
C GLY A 121 29.54 27.20 -29.57
N THR A 122 28.39 27.52 -28.93
CA THR A 122 27.92 26.87 -27.71
C THR A 122 26.40 26.67 -27.74
N LEU A 123 25.90 25.64 -27.04
CA LEU A 123 24.50 25.43 -26.75
C LEU A 123 24.30 25.47 -25.24
N ASP A 124 23.27 26.16 -24.79
CA ASP A 124 22.86 26.19 -23.40
C ASP A 124 22.06 24.93 -23.08
N VAL A 125 22.34 24.36 -21.92
CA VAL A 125 21.63 23.21 -21.34
C VAL A 125 21.21 23.57 -19.92
N GLU A 126 20.01 23.14 -19.54
CA GLU A 126 19.46 23.41 -18.24
C GLU A 126 18.72 22.19 -17.72
N ALA A 127 18.63 22.07 -16.40
CA ALA A 127 17.89 21.06 -15.67
C ALA A 127 17.25 21.67 -14.45
N TYR A 128 16.05 21.25 -14.12
CA TYR A 128 15.34 21.66 -12.93
C TYR A 128 14.84 20.44 -12.18
N SER A 129 14.98 20.45 -10.86
CA SER A 129 14.42 19.41 -10.00
C SER A 129 13.82 20.00 -8.73
N GLU A 130 12.74 19.37 -8.29
CA GLU A 130 12.07 19.69 -7.05
C GLU A 130 11.81 18.40 -6.27
N ALA A 131 12.14 18.40 -4.98
CA ALA A 131 11.73 17.37 -4.04
C ALA A 131 11.03 17.99 -2.84
N ARG A 132 10.10 17.25 -2.27
CA ARG A 132 9.47 17.63 -1.01
C ARG A 132 9.88 16.63 0.06
N ARG A 133 10.38 17.15 1.18
CA ARG A 133 10.58 16.32 2.35
C ARG A 133 9.25 15.71 2.75
N GLY A 134 9.24 14.41 2.98
CA GLY A 134 8.11 13.75 3.60
C GLY A 134 7.76 14.52 4.89
N SER A 135 6.47 14.84 5.07
CA SER A 135 6.00 15.62 6.24
C SER A 135 6.59 15.04 7.52
N THR A 136 7.28 15.90 8.30
CA THR A 136 7.73 15.56 9.66
C THR A 136 6.59 15.67 10.68
N GLY A 137 5.39 15.95 10.21
CA GLY A 137 4.17 16.04 11.02
C GLY A 137 3.75 14.71 11.62
N PRO A 138 2.77 14.73 12.52
CA PRO A 138 2.27 13.51 13.17
C PRO A 138 1.66 12.55 12.15
N LEU A 139 1.86 11.26 12.38
CA LEU A 139 1.27 10.19 11.61
C LEU A 139 0.29 9.40 12.48
N GLU A 140 -0.96 9.27 12.04
CA GLU A 140 -1.90 8.31 12.56
C GLU A 140 -2.08 7.18 11.54
N LEU A 141 -1.66 5.99 11.90
CA LEU A 141 -1.65 4.82 11.04
C LEU A 141 -2.50 3.71 11.65
N VAL A 142 -3.39 3.12 10.86
CA VAL A 142 -4.10 1.90 11.25
C VAL A 142 -3.68 0.75 10.37
N LEU A 143 -3.33 -0.35 11.01
CA LEU A 143 -3.01 -1.63 10.37
C LEU A 143 -4.27 -2.50 10.40
N ALA A 144 -4.93 -2.68 9.26
CA ALA A 144 -6.00 -3.65 9.07
C ALA A 144 -5.38 -4.97 8.61
N LEU A 145 -5.33 -5.94 9.52
CA LEU A 145 -4.56 -7.17 9.38
C LEU A 145 -5.50 -8.38 9.27
N ASP A 146 -5.40 -9.07 8.16
CA ASP A 146 -6.16 -10.29 7.90
C ASP A 146 -5.71 -11.41 8.84
N THR A 147 -6.66 -11.93 9.61
CA THR A 147 -6.46 -13.07 10.51
C THR A 147 -7.37 -14.24 10.17
N THR A 148 -7.80 -14.35 8.94
CA THR A 148 -8.70 -15.41 8.49
C THR A 148 -7.98 -16.75 8.36
N TYR A 149 -8.73 -17.84 8.28
CA TYR A 149 -8.17 -19.17 8.29
C TYR A 149 -7.23 -19.45 7.11
N SER A 150 -7.43 -18.80 5.95
CA SER A 150 -6.54 -18.88 4.78
C SER A 150 -5.10 -18.46 5.10
N MET A 151 -4.92 -17.57 6.09
CA MET A 151 -3.61 -17.13 6.57
C MET A 151 -2.81 -18.21 7.31
N SER A 152 -3.43 -19.36 7.62
CA SER A 152 -2.74 -20.51 8.20
C SER A 152 -1.86 -21.28 7.21
N ALA A 153 -2.16 -21.16 5.90
CA ALA A 153 -1.42 -21.85 4.85
C ALA A 153 -0.05 -21.20 4.61
N ASP A 154 0.96 -21.99 4.31
CA ASP A 154 2.29 -21.55 3.86
C ASP A 154 2.94 -20.47 4.75
N ASP A 155 2.63 -20.46 6.04
CA ASP A 155 3.10 -19.48 7.03
C ASP A 155 2.77 -18.01 6.64
N LYS A 156 1.63 -17.77 5.99
CA LYS A 156 1.22 -16.43 5.58
C LYS A 156 1.05 -15.50 6.79
N ILE A 157 0.48 -16.00 7.89
CA ILE A 157 0.34 -15.22 9.14
C ILE A 157 1.70 -14.81 9.71
N GLY A 158 2.72 -15.69 9.66
CA GLY A 158 4.09 -15.37 10.08
C GLY A 158 4.72 -14.29 9.19
N THR A 159 4.50 -14.38 7.88
CA THR A 159 4.94 -13.38 6.90
C THR A 159 4.26 -12.03 7.16
N LEU A 160 2.94 -12.01 7.39
CA LEU A 160 2.18 -10.80 7.72
C LEU A 160 2.71 -10.15 8.99
N LYS A 161 2.89 -10.92 10.08
CA LYS A 161 3.47 -10.42 11.34
C LYS A 161 4.84 -9.78 11.11
N THR A 162 5.69 -10.43 10.34
CA THR A 162 7.03 -9.92 10.02
C THR A 162 6.98 -8.61 9.26
N ALA A 163 6.14 -8.52 8.24
CA ALA A 163 5.96 -7.30 7.44
C ALA A 163 5.35 -6.16 8.27
N ALA A 164 4.31 -6.44 9.07
CA ALA A 164 3.67 -5.47 9.94
C ALA A 164 4.65 -4.92 10.99
N LYS A 165 5.44 -5.79 11.65
CA LYS A 165 6.48 -5.37 12.60
C LYS A 165 7.58 -4.55 11.93
N ALA A 166 8.01 -4.91 10.74
CA ALA A 166 9.00 -4.14 9.98
C ALA A 166 8.46 -2.73 9.66
N LEU A 167 7.21 -2.62 9.23
CA LEU A 167 6.56 -1.33 8.99
C LEU A 167 6.48 -0.50 10.27
N VAL A 168 5.97 -1.07 11.37
CA VAL A 168 5.90 -0.39 12.68
C VAL A 168 7.28 0.11 13.12
N ASN A 169 8.32 -0.72 12.94
CA ASN A 169 9.68 -0.35 13.28
C ASN A 169 10.21 0.84 12.46
N SER A 170 9.79 0.94 11.21
CA SER A 170 10.23 2.02 10.30
C SER A 170 9.48 3.33 10.49
N VAL A 171 8.18 3.27 10.87
CA VAL A 171 7.32 4.48 10.88
C VAL A 171 7.05 5.03 12.28
N MET A 172 7.15 4.21 13.34
CA MET A 172 6.89 4.69 14.71
C MET A 172 8.04 5.53 15.24
N VAL A 173 7.85 6.85 15.16
CA VAL A 173 8.71 7.84 15.77
C VAL A 173 8.07 8.31 17.08
N ALA A 174 8.84 8.26 18.16
CA ALA A 174 8.37 8.62 19.49
C ALA A 174 7.74 10.04 19.51
N GLY A 175 6.53 10.15 20.05
CA GLY A 175 5.79 11.41 20.18
C GLY A 175 5.20 11.96 18.88
N LYS A 176 5.42 11.30 17.72
CA LYS A 176 4.92 11.77 16.42
C LYS A 176 3.99 10.76 15.73
N THR A 177 4.14 9.48 16.02
CA THR A 177 3.36 8.43 15.35
C THR A 177 2.45 7.74 16.35
N LYS A 178 1.16 7.66 16.04
CA LYS A 178 0.21 6.77 16.71
C LYS A 178 -0.12 5.63 15.76
N VAL A 179 -0.15 4.40 16.26
CA VAL A 179 -0.51 3.22 15.48
C VAL A 179 -1.66 2.48 16.17
N GLY A 180 -2.68 2.14 15.41
CA GLY A 180 -3.74 1.24 15.80
C GLY A 180 -3.69 -0.07 15.03
N VAL A 181 -4.23 -1.15 15.58
CA VAL A 181 -4.29 -2.46 14.92
C VAL A 181 -5.71 -2.98 14.92
N VAL A 182 -6.18 -3.36 13.75
CA VAL A 182 -7.50 -3.95 13.52
C VAL A 182 -7.29 -5.33 12.91
N PRO A 183 -7.16 -6.38 13.74
CA PRO A 183 -7.25 -7.75 13.24
C PRO A 183 -8.67 -7.99 12.74
N PHE A 184 -8.85 -8.58 11.57
CA PHE A 184 -10.18 -8.82 11.05
C PHE A 184 -10.38 -10.21 10.46
N ALA A 185 -11.62 -10.68 10.59
CA ALA A 185 -12.20 -11.84 9.93
C ALA A 185 -13.67 -11.51 9.56
N ASP A 186 -14.55 -12.51 9.57
CA ASP A 186 -16.01 -12.30 9.46
C ASP A 186 -16.55 -11.53 10.66
N TYR A 187 -16.24 -11.96 11.88
CA TYR A 187 -16.49 -11.19 13.10
C TYR A 187 -15.23 -10.45 13.54
N LEU A 188 -15.43 -9.30 14.16
CA LEU A 188 -14.33 -8.48 14.67
C LEU A 188 -14.39 -8.42 16.19
N ASN A 189 -13.23 -8.54 16.84
CA ASN A 189 -13.13 -8.45 18.29
C ASN A 189 -12.81 -7.01 18.71
N ILE A 190 -13.78 -6.35 19.35
CA ILE A 190 -13.61 -4.99 19.87
C ILE A 190 -13.15 -4.95 21.32
N SER A 191 -12.91 -6.10 21.96
CA SER A 191 -12.70 -6.21 23.41
C SER A 191 -13.98 -6.05 24.24
N MET A 192 -13.94 -6.59 25.42
CA MET A 192 -15.04 -6.46 26.41
C MET A 192 -15.11 -5.08 27.07
N ASN A 193 -14.09 -4.23 26.86
CA ASN A 193 -14.02 -2.90 27.48
C ASN A 193 -15.16 -1.95 27.06
N TYR A 194 -15.84 -2.26 25.95
CA TYR A 194 -16.92 -1.44 25.41
C TYR A 194 -18.32 -1.88 25.82
N ILE A 195 -18.44 -2.86 26.73
CA ILE A 195 -19.76 -3.24 27.26
C ILE A 195 -20.41 -2.04 27.93
N GLY A 196 -21.64 -1.71 27.49
CA GLY A 196 -22.39 -0.54 27.95
C GLY A 196 -22.15 0.74 27.17
N ALA A 197 -21.28 0.72 26.13
CA ALA A 197 -21.16 1.83 25.19
C ALA A 197 -22.47 2.02 24.41
N PRO A 198 -22.89 3.28 24.14
CA PRO A 198 -24.17 3.56 23.48
C PRO A 198 -24.27 3.02 22.05
N TRP A 199 -23.14 2.77 21.41
CA TRP A 199 -23.02 2.27 20.06
C TRP A 199 -22.91 0.73 19.98
N LEU A 200 -22.94 0.02 21.13
CA LEU A 200 -22.84 -1.43 21.21
C LEU A 200 -24.04 -2.04 21.92
N ASN A 201 -24.76 -2.88 21.22
CA ASN A 201 -25.83 -3.69 21.79
C ASN A 201 -25.32 -5.11 22.09
N VAL A 202 -25.15 -5.46 23.35
CA VAL A 202 -24.72 -6.78 23.79
C VAL A 202 -25.96 -7.59 24.20
N PRO A 203 -26.18 -8.76 23.52
CA PRO A 203 -27.28 -9.66 23.96
C PRO A 203 -27.01 -10.20 25.36
N ALA A 204 -28.10 -10.51 26.08
CA ALA A 204 -27.98 -11.18 27.38
C ALA A 204 -27.38 -12.59 27.20
N ASP A 205 -26.58 -12.99 28.17
CA ASP A 205 -25.99 -14.35 28.19
C ASP A 205 -27.07 -15.42 28.04
N GLN A 206 -26.76 -16.45 27.28
CA GLN A 206 -27.65 -17.58 27.05
C GLN A 206 -27.07 -18.84 27.64
N SER A 207 -27.90 -19.58 28.36
CA SER A 207 -27.54 -20.90 28.87
C SER A 207 -28.71 -21.87 28.68
N GLY A 208 -28.36 -23.12 28.54
CA GLY A 208 -29.35 -24.16 28.37
C GLY A 208 -28.76 -25.55 28.47
N ASP A 209 -29.60 -26.52 28.40
CA ASP A 209 -29.20 -27.92 28.38
C ASP A 209 -29.64 -28.53 27.06
N TYR A 210 -28.79 -29.35 26.48
CA TYR A 210 -29.12 -30.17 25.33
C TYR A 210 -28.59 -31.59 25.52
N GLU A 211 -29.22 -32.55 24.86
CA GLU A 211 -28.70 -33.90 24.81
C GLU A 211 -27.67 -34.03 23.69
N SER A 212 -26.42 -34.27 24.04
CA SER A 212 -25.42 -34.72 23.07
C SER A 212 -25.51 -36.24 22.96
N CYS A 213 -25.90 -36.72 21.81
CA CYS A 213 -26.08 -38.15 21.57
C CYS A 213 -25.09 -38.65 20.54
N ASP A 214 -24.52 -39.83 20.82
CA ASP A 214 -23.83 -40.60 19.80
C ASP A 214 -24.83 -41.23 18.85
N TRP A 215 -24.52 -41.17 17.57
CA TRP A 215 -25.37 -41.71 16.52
C TRP A 215 -24.65 -42.84 15.82
N SER A 216 -25.37 -43.94 15.63
CA SER A 216 -24.91 -45.08 14.80
C SER A 216 -25.73 -45.11 13.53
N TYR A 217 -25.09 -45.45 12.46
CA TYR A 217 -25.72 -45.61 11.13
C TYR A 217 -25.52 -47.04 10.68
N PRO A 218 -26.27 -48.01 11.24
CA PRO A 218 -26.09 -49.44 10.98
C PRO A 218 -26.32 -49.83 9.52
N ASP A 219 -27.21 -49.13 8.81
CA ASP A 219 -27.62 -49.41 7.45
C ASP A 219 -26.86 -48.57 6.41
N ARG A 220 -25.78 -47.86 6.83
CA ARG A 220 -24.96 -47.07 5.91
C ARG A 220 -24.30 -47.90 4.83
N THR A 221 -24.30 -47.39 3.59
CA THR A 221 -23.74 -48.07 2.44
C THR A 221 -22.84 -47.16 1.58
N GLN A 222 -21.92 -47.80 0.81
CA GLN A 222 -21.00 -47.10 -0.07
C GLN A 222 -20.21 -45.95 0.65
N CYS A 223 -19.66 -46.27 1.80
CA CYS A 223 -18.90 -45.30 2.58
C CYS A 223 -17.42 -45.27 2.12
N THR A 224 -16.89 -44.04 2.05
CA THR A 224 -15.48 -43.76 1.77
C THR A 224 -14.93 -42.83 2.85
N VAL A 225 -13.65 -42.90 3.15
CA VAL A 225 -12.99 -42.00 4.11
C VAL A 225 -12.31 -40.88 3.33
N GLN A 226 -12.74 -39.67 3.57
CA GLN A 226 -12.08 -38.48 3.06
C GLN A 226 -10.94 -38.09 4.02
N THR A 227 -9.74 -37.98 3.47
CA THR A 227 -8.53 -37.61 4.24
C THR A 227 -8.08 -36.18 4.07
N THR A 228 -8.72 -35.43 3.15
CA THR A 228 -8.47 -34.00 2.91
C THR A 228 -9.78 -33.26 2.95
N CYS A 229 -9.90 -32.33 3.88
CA CYS A 229 -11.01 -31.39 4.01
C CYS A 229 -10.52 -29.97 3.71
N TYR A 230 -11.46 -29.04 3.54
CA TYR A 230 -11.14 -27.65 3.23
C TYR A 230 -11.84 -26.72 4.23
N ALA A 231 -11.12 -25.71 4.73
CA ALA A 231 -11.68 -24.60 5.48
C ALA A 231 -11.14 -23.29 4.88
N ASP A 232 -12.03 -22.38 4.51
CA ASP A 232 -11.73 -21.13 3.81
C ASP A 232 -10.79 -21.34 2.59
N GLY A 233 -11.06 -22.42 1.83
CA GLY A 233 -10.25 -22.82 0.67
C GLY A 233 -8.90 -23.50 0.98
N VAL A 234 -8.53 -23.60 2.27
CA VAL A 234 -7.27 -24.22 2.70
C VAL A 234 -7.48 -25.71 2.99
N PRO A 235 -6.72 -26.62 2.35
CA PRO A 235 -6.81 -28.04 2.65
C PRO A 235 -6.19 -28.36 4.00
N TYR A 236 -6.85 -29.20 4.78
CA TYR A 236 -6.33 -29.77 6.01
C TYR A 236 -6.56 -31.27 6.08
N SER A 237 -5.75 -31.96 6.86
CA SER A 237 -5.92 -33.40 7.08
C SER A 237 -7.16 -33.66 7.93
N CYS A 238 -8.06 -34.48 7.43
CA CYS A 238 -9.25 -34.93 8.16
C CYS A 238 -9.41 -36.45 8.06
N ASN A 239 -10.36 -36.98 8.81
CA ASN A 239 -10.71 -38.38 8.77
C ASN A 239 -12.24 -38.49 8.76
N GLN A 240 -12.86 -37.98 7.69
CA GLN A 240 -14.29 -37.87 7.56
C GLN A 240 -14.83 -39.04 6.71
N GLU A 241 -15.73 -39.81 7.27
CA GLU A 241 -16.44 -40.82 6.53
C GLU A 241 -17.59 -40.21 5.72
N ILE A 242 -17.66 -40.48 4.44
CA ILE A 242 -18.73 -40.02 3.54
C ILE A 242 -19.40 -41.26 2.95
N CYS A 243 -20.72 -41.35 3.17
CA CYS A 243 -21.52 -42.45 2.63
C CYS A 243 -22.50 -41.92 1.58
N ALA A 244 -22.72 -42.69 0.51
CA ALA A 244 -23.76 -42.40 -0.50
C ALA A 244 -25.17 -42.53 0.10
N ASP A 245 -25.33 -43.47 1.02
CA ASP A 245 -26.53 -43.60 1.83
C ASP A 245 -26.14 -43.85 3.28
N TRP A 246 -26.55 -42.93 4.15
CA TRP A 246 -26.30 -43.03 5.59
C TRP A 246 -27.30 -43.91 6.32
N GLY A 247 -28.40 -44.30 5.67
CA GLY A 247 -29.48 -45.03 6.30
C GLY A 247 -30.19 -44.26 7.44
N THR A 248 -30.91 -44.98 8.27
CA THR A 248 -31.63 -44.36 9.40
C THR A 248 -30.70 -44.25 10.61
N PRO A 249 -30.47 -43.02 11.13
CA PRO A 249 -29.65 -42.83 12.33
C PRO A 249 -30.34 -43.40 13.58
N VAL A 250 -29.55 -44.11 14.39
CA VAL A 250 -30.01 -44.63 15.70
C VAL A 250 -29.19 -44.02 16.81
N LYS A 251 -29.85 -43.44 17.81
CA LYS A 251 -29.20 -42.94 19.02
C LYS A 251 -28.66 -44.12 19.84
N THR A 252 -27.35 -44.06 20.16
CA THR A 252 -26.70 -45.13 20.93
C THR A 252 -26.45 -44.76 22.38
N SER A 253 -26.03 -43.52 22.62
CA SER A 253 -25.89 -42.96 23.97
C SER A 253 -26.19 -41.49 23.97
N CYS A 254 -26.76 -40.95 25.04
CA CYS A 254 -27.00 -39.55 25.20
C CYS A 254 -26.54 -39.06 26.57
N THR A 255 -25.86 -37.90 26.57
CA THR A 255 -25.47 -37.20 27.79
C THR A 255 -26.05 -35.80 27.78
N ALA A 256 -26.59 -35.36 28.93
CA ALA A 256 -27.00 -33.96 29.08
C ALA A 256 -25.74 -33.08 29.16
N VAL A 257 -25.69 -32.09 28.30
CA VAL A 257 -24.59 -31.11 28.24
C VAL A 257 -25.21 -29.72 28.54
N HIS A 258 -24.67 -29.08 29.57
CA HIS A 258 -25.01 -27.68 29.87
C HIS A 258 -24.09 -26.77 29.03
N TYR A 259 -24.64 -25.76 28.36
CA TYR A 259 -23.91 -24.76 27.64
C TYR A 259 -24.18 -23.36 28.18
N THR A 260 -23.20 -22.50 28.10
CA THR A 260 -23.31 -21.06 28.38
C THR A 260 -22.63 -20.33 27.23
N CYS A 261 -23.35 -19.43 26.59
CA CYS A 261 -22.83 -18.52 25.57
C CYS A 261 -22.76 -17.11 26.15
N THR A 262 -21.60 -16.56 26.25
CA THR A 262 -21.31 -15.22 26.75
C THR A 262 -20.75 -14.34 25.65
N PHE A 263 -20.83 -13.03 25.84
CA PHE A 263 -20.17 -12.09 24.95
C PHE A 263 -18.67 -12.06 25.26
N GLU A 264 -17.85 -12.28 24.22
CA GLU A 264 -16.38 -12.30 24.33
C GLU A 264 -15.70 -11.20 23.48
N GLY A 265 -16.44 -10.13 23.19
CA GLY A 265 -15.92 -9.01 22.41
C GLY A 265 -16.23 -9.08 20.91
N CYS A 266 -16.84 -10.15 20.43
CA CYS A 266 -17.15 -10.35 19.02
C CYS A 266 -18.38 -9.57 18.58
N ILE A 267 -18.27 -8.83 17.50
CA ILE A 267 -19.36 -8.06 16.92
C ILE A 267 -19.61 -8.41 15.46
N LYS A 268 -20.84 -8.17 15.00
CA LYS A 268 -21.25 -8.24 13.61
C LYS A 268 -21.01 -6.91 12.90
N SER A 269 -20.99 -6.95 11.57
CA SER A 269 -21.18 -5.74 10.76
C SER A 269 -22.58 -5.15 10.98
N ARG A 270 -22.70 -3.84 10.79
CA ARG A 270 -24.02 -3.16 10.88
C ARG A 270 -24.92 -3.63 9.74
N PRO A 271 -26.26 -3.59 9.89
CA PRO A 271 -27.17 -3.99 8.82
C PRO A 271 -27.11 -3.02 7.63
N GLU A 272 -27.55 -3.48 6.45
CA GLU A 272 -27.76 -2.59 5.31
C GLU A 272 -28.77 -1.48 5.63
N PRO A 273 -28.53 -0.22 5.17
CA PRO A 273 -27.47 0.23 4.28
C PRO A 273 -26.19 0.71 5.00
N TYR A 274 -25.95 0.31 6.21
CA TYR A 274 -24.85 0.82 7.07
C TYR A 274 -23.61 -0.08 7.11
N LEU A 275 -23.52 -1.09 6.25
CA LEU A 275 -22.40 -2.05 6.23
C LEU A 275 -21.03 -1.38 6.12
N ASP A 276 -20.95 -0.35 5.31
CA ASP A 276 -19.72 0.43 5.00
C ASP A 276 -19.77 1.86 5.58
N SER A 277 -20.79 2.15 6.40
CA SER A 277 -20.99 3.49 6.95
C SER A 277 -20.27 3.67 8.28
N VAL A 278 -19.65 4.82 8.45
CA VAL A 278 -19.08 5.31 9.71
C VAL A 278 -19.97 6.41 10.35
N ALA A 279 -21.15 6.66 9.76
CA ALA A 279 -22.09 7.62 10.32
C ALA A 279 -22.67 7.08 11.63
N ASP A 280 -23.15 7.97 12.47
CA ASP A 280 -23.69 7.76 13.82
C ASP A 280 -23.75 6.26 14.23
N PRO A 281 -22.82 5.78 15.03
CA PRO A 281 -22.73 4.36 15.35
C PRO A 281 -23.80 3.90 16.35
N THR A 282 -24.65 4.80 16.85
CA THR A 282 -25.72 4.49 17.82
C THR A 282 -27.04 4.08 17.16
N ASP A 283 -27.22 4.40 15.85
CA ASP A 283 -28.44 4.07 15.11
C ASP A 283 -28.16 3.65 13.65
N PRO A 284 -28.21 2.35 13.35
CA PRO A 284 -28.28 1.21 14.27
C PRO A 284 -26.94 0.96 14.97
N ALA A 285 -27.01 0.56 16.23
CA ALA A 285 -25.82 0.16 16.99
C ALA A 285 -25.19 -1.13 16.42
N TYR A 286 -23.91 -1.33 16.70
CA TYR A 286 -23.24 -2.60 16.43
C TYR A 286 -23.81 -3.69 17.36
N GLU A 287 -23.99 -4.89 16.83
CA GLU A 287 -24.48 -6.00 17.63
C GLU A 287 -23.37 -6.97 18.03
N GLY A 288 -23.28 -7.24 19.33
CA GLY A 288 -22.46 -8.30 19.88
C GLY A 288 -23.00 -9.70 19.52
N THR A 289 -22.12 -10.68 19.47
CA THR A 289 -22.48 -12.09 19.29
C THR A 289 -22.04 -12.89 20.50
N LEU A 290 -22.82 -13.92 20.83
CA LEU A 290 -22.51 -14.81 21.93
C LEU A 290 -21.82 -16.08 21.45
N GLY A 291 -20.80 -16.53 22.19
CA GLY A 291 -20.12 -17.81 21.95
C GLY A 291 -19.30 -17.88 20.65
N ASN A 292 -19.06 -16.76 19.97
CA ASN A 292 -18.22 -16.72 18.78
C ASN A 292 -16.76 -16.44 19.13
N VAL A 293 -15.86 -17.11 18.43
CA VAL A 293 -14.41 -16.86 18.52
C VAL A 293 -14.02 -15.95 17.35
N CYS A 294 -13.53 -14.77 17.64
CA CYS A 294 -13.20 -13.76 16.63
C CYS A 294 -11.75 -13.24 16.71
N GLY A 295 -10.85 -14.02 17.27
CA GLY A 295 -9.42 -13.72 17.31
C GLY A 295 -9.02 -12.61 18.28
N ALA A 296 -7.85 -12.04 18.04
CA ALA A 296 -7.29 -10.98 18.87
C ALA A 296 -8.13 -9.70 18.81
N PRO A 297 -8.35 -8.98 19.93
CA PRO A 297 -9.10 -7.74 19.93
C PRO A 297 -8.34 -6.62 19.18
N ILE A 298 -9.10 -5.60 18.75
CA ILE A 298 -8.49 -4.38 18.23
C ILE A 298 -7.55 -3.76 19.27
N LEU A 299 -6.54 -3.03 18.78
CA LEU A 299 -5.72 -2.14 19.62
C LEU A 299 -5.97 -0.71 19.16
N GLU A 300 -6.53 0.10 20.05
CA GLU A 300 -6.71 1.52 19.76
C GLU A 300 -5.38 2.21 19.48
N MET A 301 -5.47 3.40 18.89
CA MET A 301 -4.29 4.20 18.58
C MET A 301 -3.42 4.48 19.80
N THR A 302 -2.18 4.01 19.74
CA THR A 302 -1.19 4.20 20.79
C THR A 302 0.13 4.72 20.25
N THR A 303 0.87 5.45 21.06
CA THR A 303 2.27 5.82 20.81
C THR A 303 3.24 4.80 21.38
N ASN A 304 2.73 3.79 22.12
CA ASN A 304 3.55 2.72 22.70
C ASN A 304 3.81 1.62 21.66
N LYS A 305 5.04 1.59 21.17
CA LYS A 305 5.46 0.62 20.16
C LYS A 305 5.38 -0.84 20.64
N THR A 306 5.63 -1.07 21.94
CA THR A 306 5.58 -2.41 22.50
C THR A 306 4.18 -2.99 22.42
N ASP A 307 3.14 -2.22 22.80
CA ASP A 307 1.75 -2.66 22.72
C ASP A 307 1.34 -3.05 21.30
N VAL A 308 1.85 -2.30 20.29
CA VAL A 308 1.59 -2.60 18.88
C VAL A 308 2.26 -3.90 18.46
N ILE A 309 3.53 -4.09 18.83
CA ILE A 309 4.29 -5.32 18.51
C ILE A 309 3.65 -6.53 19.18
N ASP A 310 3.29 -6.42 20.46
CA ASP A 310 2.65 -7.50 21.23
C ASP A 310 1.31 -7.88 20.60
N ARG A 311 0.49 -6.89 20.18
CA ARG A 311 -0.77 -7.14 19.46
C ARG A 311 -0.55 -7.88 18.14
N ILE A 312 0.49 -7.51 17.37
CA ILE A 312 0.83 -8.21 16.14
C ILE A 312 1.28 -9.65 16.43
N ASP A 313 2.01 -9.87 17.52
CA ASP A 313 2.46 -11.21 17.90
C ASP A 313 1.32 -12.11 18.42
N ASP A 314 0.26 -11.53 18.98
CA ASP A 314 -0.94 -12.26 19.44
C ASP A 314 -1.86 -12.73 18.31
N LEU A 315 -1.66 -12.28 17.06
CA LEU A 315 -2.54 -12.65 15.95
C LEU A 315 -2.50 -14.16 15.70
N SER A 316 -3.66 -14.73 15.50
CA SER A 316 -3.82 -16.14 15.11
C SER A 316 -4.94 -16.29 14.09
N PRO A 317 -4.80 -17.20 13.11
CA PRO A 317 -5.82 -17.41 12.10
C PRO A 317 -7.14 -17.91 12.68
N THR A 318 -8.25 -17.27 12.32
CA THR A 318 -9.60 -17.67 12.72
C THR A 318 -10.65 -17.06 11.77
N GLY A 319 -11.81 -17.71 11.64
CA GLY A 319 -12.94 -17.20 10.85
C GLY A 319 -12.71 -17.18 9.35
N ASN A 320 -13.66 -16.57 8.65
CA ASN A 320 -13.67 -16.42 7.20
C ASN A 320 -13.35 -14.99 6.78
N THR A 321 -13.08 -14.76 5.49
CA THR A 321 -12.60 -13.48 4.99
C THR A 321 -13.74 -12.52 4.66
N TYR A 322 -13.85 -11.43 5.44
CA TYR A 322 -14.72 -10.29 5.14
C TYR A 322 -13.95 -8.98 5.31
N ILE A 323 -13.27 -8.54 4.24
CA ILE A 323 -12.41 -7.34 4.23
C ILE A 323 -13.13 -6.04 4.64
N PRO A 324 -14.42 -5.80 4.27
CA PRO A 324 -15.09 -4.58 4.66
C PRO A 324 -15.15 -4.35 6.17
N SER A 325 -15.25 -5.40 7.00
CA SER A 325 -15.21 -5.25 8.46
C SER A 325 -13.92 -4.60 8.95
N GLY A 326 -12.77 -5.08 8.43
CA GLY A 326 -11.46 -4.52 8.75
C GLY A 326 -11.30 -3.06 8.32
N LEU A 327 -11.77 -2.72 7.11
CA LEU A 327 -11.66 -1.36 6.57
C LEU A 327 -12.57 -0.35 7.30
N VAL A 328 -13.82 -0.72 7.60
CA VAL A 328 -14.74 0.14 8.35
C VAL A 328 -14.20 0.44 9.74
N TRP A 329 -13.69 -0.57 10.44
CA TRP A 329 -13.10 -0.37 11.77
C TRP A 329 -11.78 0.37 11.75
N ALA A 330 -10.98 0.20 10.68
CA ALA A 330 -9.79 1.04 10.49
C ALA A 330 -10.15 2.50 10.24
N TRP A 331 -11.24 2.76 9.52
CA TRP A 331 -11.76 4.11 9.32
C TRP A 331 -12.30 4.72 10.62
N ASN A 332 -13.13 3.96 11.36
CA ASN A 332 -13.62 4.38 12.68
C ASN A 332 -12.45 4.76 13.60
N MET A 333 -11.38 3.98 13.60
CA MET A 333 -10.19 4.25 14.42
C MET A 333 -9.44 5.52 14.00
N LEU A 334 -9.56 5.98 12.75
CA LEU A 334 -8.97 7.22 12.24
C LEU A 334 -9.87 8.44 12.43
N THR A 335 -11.14 8.25 12.78
CA THR A 335 -12.06 9.36 13.07
C THR A 335 -12.05 9.68 14.57
N PRO A 336 -12.11 10.97 14.97
CA PRO A 336 -12.10 11.37 16.38
C PRO A 336 -13.48 11.29 17.05
N GLU A 337 -14.38 10.49 16.48
CA GLU A 337 -15.77 10.35 16.88
C GLU A 337 -16.03 8.89 17.31
N GLU A 338 -17.15 8.66 18.03
CA GLU A 338 -17.58 7.30 18.35
C GLU A 338 -17.62 6.40 17.10
N PRO A 339 -17.26 5.13 17.20
CA PRO A 339 -17.04 4.33 18.41
C PRO A 339 -15.65 4.44 19.06
N LEU A 340 -14.65 5.02 18.40
CA LEU A 340 -13.27 5.13 18.88
C LEU A 340 -12.80 6.58 18.78
N THR A 341 -12.50 7.20 19.92
CA THR A 341 -12.23 8.65 20.00
C THR A 341 -10.76 9.03 20.14
N ALA A 342 -9.86 8.07 20.01
CA ALA A 342 -8.41 8.29 20.24
C ALA A 342 -7.68 9.07 19.12
N ALA A 343 -8.32 9.19 17.94
CA ALA A 343 -7.74 9.91 16.80
C ALA A 343 -7.86 11.43 16.95
N GLU A 344 -6.93 12.17 16.34
CA GLU A 344 -7.01 13.62 16.25
C GLU A 344 -7.93 14.04 15.07
N PRO A 345 -8.60 15.21 15.15
CA PRO A 345 -9.30 15.73 13.98
C PRO A 345 -8.37 15.93 12.77
N MET A 346 -8.88 15.67 11.55
CA MET A 346 -8.08 15.77 10.32
C MET A 346 -7.47 17.18 10.14
N ALA A 347 -8.23 18.23 10.47
CA ALA A 347 -7.75 19.60 10.39
C ALA A 347 -6.53 19.85 11.31
N VAL A 348 -6.50 19.23 12.49
CA VAL A 348 -5.37 19.33 13.44
C VAL A 348 -4.15 18.59 12.90
N ILE A 349 -4.35 17.38 12.36
CA ILE A 349 -3.27 16.59 11.75
C ILE A 349 -2.68 17.34 10.56
N HIS A 350 -3.51 17.83 9.64
CA HIS A 350 -3.06 18.59 8.47
C HIS A 350 -2.38 19.91 8.87
N GLY A 351 -2.92 20.62 9.85
CA GLY A 351 -2.32 21.87 10.35
C GLY A 351 -0.92 21.69 10.94
N LYS A 352 -0.60 20.46 11.38
CA LYS A 352 0.73 20.07 11.84
C LYS A 352 1.59 19.43 10.72
N GLY A 353 1.15 19.47 9.46
CA GLY A 353 1.79 18.79 8.34
C GLY A 353 1.72 17.25 8.42
N GLY A 354 0.82 16.70 9.22
CA GLY A 354 0.69 15.27 9.45
C GLY A 354 -0.23 14.56 8.44
N LYS A 355 -0.35 13.25 8.61
CA LYS A 355 -1.15 12.38 7.74
C LYS A 355 -1.89 11.32 8.55
N LYS A 356 -3.00 10.84 7.97
CA LYS A 356 -3.70 9.62 8.40
C LYS A 356 -3.60 8.59 7.30
N ALA A 357 -3.40 7.33 7.65
CA ALA A 357 -3.26 6.26 6.68
C ALA A 357 -3.83 4.93 7.22
N VAL A 358 -4.34 4.11 6.31
CA VAL A 358 -4.66 2.70 6.55
C VAL A 358 -3.73 1.85 5.72
N VAL A 359 -3.20 0.79 6.31
CA VAL A 359 -2.50 -0.26 5.59
C VAL A 359 -3.30 -1.54 5.77
N LEU A 360 -3.86 -2.03 4.66
CA LEU A 360 -4.53 -3.32 4.60
C LEU A 360 -3.54 -4.39 4.18
N MET A 361 -3.48 -5.48 4.95
CA MET A 361 -2.71 -6.68 4.61
C MET A 361 -3.65 -7.88 4.61
N THR A 362 -3.82 -8.51 3.46
CA THR A 362 -4.67 -9.68 3.23
C THR A 362 -4.06 -10.58 2.16
N ASP A 363 -4.39 -11.86 2.17
CA ASP A 363 -3.92 -12.85 1.20
C ASP A 363 -4.95 -13.16 0.10
N GLY A 364 -6.16 -12.58 0.17
CA GLY A 364 -7.19 -13.01 -0.75
C GLY A 364 -8.40 -12.12 -0.90
N ALA A 365 -9.42 -12.72 -1.47
CA ALA A 365 -10.72 -12.15 -1.72
C ALA A 365 -11.70 -12.47 -0.58
N ASN A 366 -12.78 -11.71 -0.47
CA ASN A 366 -13.89 -12.05 0.43
C ASN A 366 -14.42 -13.46 0.14
N THR A 367 -14.57 -14.25 1.18
CA THR A 367 -15.17 -15.59 1.10
C THR A 367 -16.59 -15.63 1.67
N VAL A 368 -16.94 -14.64 2.51
CA VAL A 368 -18.26 -14.51 3.09
C VAL A 368 -18.78 -13.08 3.01
N ALA A 369 -20.09 -12.93 3.13
CA ALA A 369 -20.77 -11.65 3.29
C ALA A 369 -21.88 -11.78 4.34
N PRO A 370 -22.23 -10.69 5.08
CA PRO A 370 -23.34 -10.70 6.02
C PRO A 370 -24.66 -10.78 5.25
N ARG A 371 -25.56 -11.69 5.67
CA ARG A 371 -26.91 -11.79 5.09
C ARG A 371 -27.76 -10.60 5.51
N LYS A 372 -28.61 -10.13 4.59
CA LYS A 372 -29.51 -8.98 4.85
C LYS A 372 -30.51 -9.23 5.99
N SER A 373 -30.89 -10.49 6.21
CA SER A 373 -31.95 -10.84 7.17
C SER A 373 -31.52 -10.83 8.64
N ASP A 374 -30.27 -11.23 8.93
CA ASP A 374 -29.81 -11.48 10.30
C ASP A 374 -28.34 -11.12 10.53
N GLN A 375 -27.65 -10.58 9.52
CA GLN A 375 -26.21 -10.26 9.51
C GLN A 375 -25.30 -11.45 9.91
N ILE A 376 -25.82 -12.67 9.77
CA ILE A 376 -24.99 -13.87 9.88
C ILE A 376 -24.23 -14.04 8.56
N TYR A 377 -22.95 -14.37 8.65
CA TYR A 377 -22.12 -14.52 7.46
C TYR A 377 -22.43 -15.83 6.72
N SER A 378 -22.57 -15.73 5.40
CA SER A 378 -22.74 -16.85 4.48
C SER A 378 -21.74 -16.75 3.34
N ASN A 379 -21.56 -17.82 2.58
CA ASN A 379 -20.65 -17.80 1.43
C ASN A 379 -21.02 -16.69 0.45
N PHE A 380 -20.02 -15.98 -0.02
CA PHE A 380 -20.20 -14.82 -0.90
C PHE A 380 -20.97 -15.16 -2.18
N ASP A 381 -20.71 -16.33 -2.75
CA ASP A 381 -21.41 -16.81 -3.96
C ASP A 381 -22.91 -17.04 -3.74
N ASP A 382 -23.34 -17.41 -2.52
CA ASP A 382 -24.72 -17.63 -2.18
C ASP A 382 -25.52 -16.31 -2.13
N GLU A 383 -24.88 -15.20 -1.82
CA GLU A 383 -25.52 -13.88 -1.74
C GLU A 383 -25.59 -13.18 -3.10
N ILE A 384 -24.55 -13.32 -3.95
CA ILE A 384 -24.54 -12.76 -5.32
C ILE A 384 -25.58 -13.45 -6.20
N GLY A 385 -25.81 -14.77 -6.02
CA GLY A 385 -26.80 -15.53 -6.78
C GLY A 385 -28.25 -15.21 -6.45
N ARG A 386 -28.53 -14.37 -5.44
CA ARG A 386 -29.87 -14.00 -4.97
C ARG A 386 -30.22 -12.53 -5.19
N ALA A 387 -29.30 -11.73 -5.75
CA ALA A 387 -29.53 -10.36 -6.20
C ALA A 387 -29.91 -10.34 -7.68
#